data_05c41e8ad47c613003d4a7a1819671d6
#
_entry.id   05c41e8ad47c613003d4a7a1819671d6
#
_cell.length_a   1.000
_cell.length_b   1.000
_cell.length_c   1.000
_cell.angle_alpha   90.00
_cell.angle_beta   90.00
_cell.angle_gamma   90.00
#
_symmetry.space_group_name_H-M   'P 1'
#
loop_
_entity.id
_entity.type
_entity.pdbx_description
1 polymer ?
#
loop_
_entity_poly.entity_id
_entity_poly.type
_entity_poly.pdbx_seq_one_letter_code
_entity_poly.pdbx_strand_id
1 'polypeptide(L)'
;MKGTILVTYSTRTGSTKGVSEFIGKTLTDLGESIAVLPMNEIDNLSHYRAVIAGSAIQSGKWLPEASEFIITHKNELNKMPVAAFLVCMTLAMPKGENYRETVSSWLDPVRSIISPIDVGLFKGALDIKKMSSFGDRLKFRLSVLFGVWKEGDHRDWNSIHDWTVNLKSHLD
;
A
#
# COMPACT_ATOMS: atom_id res chain seq x y z
N MET A 1 2.79 28.35 -2.05
CA MET A 1 3.23 27.14 -1.34
C MET A 1 2.53 25.95 -2.00
N LYS A 2 3.26 24.90 -2.39
CA LYS A 2 2.63 23.66 -2.86
C LYS A 2 1.82 23.05 -1.71
N GLY A 3 0.59 22.60 -1.99
CA GLY A 3 -0.26 21.92 -0.98
C GLY A 3 0.36 20.62 -0.49
N THR A 4 -0.16 20.08 0.60
CA THR A 4 0.31 18.82 1.22
C THR A 4 -0.11 17.61 0.39
N ILE A 5 0.77 16.62 0.25
CA ILE A 5 0.47 15.30 -0.29
C ILE A 5 0.10 14.39 0.88
N LEU A 6 -1.01 13.66 0.76
CA LEU A 6 -1.41 12.64 1.71
C LEU A 6 -0.87 11.28 1.28
N VAL A 7 -0.12 10.62 2.16
CA VAL A 7 0.16 9.19 2.07
C VAL A 7 -0.74 8.49 3.08
N THR A 8 -1.70 7.70 2.61
CA THR A 8 -2.67 7.04 3.47
C THR A 8 -2.65 5.53 3.28
N TYR A 9 -2.99 4.80 4.34
CA TYR A 9 -2.81 3.35 4.32
C TYR A 9 -3.83 2.60 5.17
N SER A 10 -4.01 1.32 4.80
CA SER A 10 -4.66 0.32 5.64
C SER A 10 -3.74 -0.89 5.82
N THR A 11 -3.61 -1.38 7.05
CA THR A 11 -2.63 -2.42 7.41
C THR A 11 -3.18 -3.34 8.52
N ARG A 12 -2.75 -4.61 8.55
CA ARG A 12 -3.07 -5.56 9.64
C ARG A 12 -1.93 -5.72 10.63
N THR A 13 -0.70 -5.83 10.15
CA THR A 13 0.47 -6.17 10.96
C THR A 13 1.56 -5.09 10.92
N GLY A 14 1.27 -3.94 10.32
CA GLY A 14 2.17 -2.80 10.24
C GLY A 14 3.10 -2.78 9.03
N SER A 15 3.08 -3.80 8.16
CA SER A 15 3.95 -3.83 6.98
C SER A 15 3.65 -2.68 6.02
N THR A 16 2.37 -2.45 5.68
CA THR A 16 1.94 -1.35 4.80
C THR A 16 2.20 0.01 5.44
N LYS A 17 1.99 0.14 6.77
CA LYS A 17 2.34 1.36 7.51
C LYS A 17 3.80 1.73 7.29
N GLY A 18 4.72 0.78 7.50
CA GLY A 18 6.15 1.04 7.31
C GLY A 18 6.51 1.44 5.87
N VAL A 19 5.85 0.86 4.85
CA VAL A 19 6.00 1.30 3.46
C VAL A 19 5.50 2.74 3.28
N SER A 20 4.35 3.09 3.84
CA SER A 20 3.78 4.45 3.77
C SER A 20 4.68 5.48 4.43
N GLU A 21 5.22 5.17 5.60
CA GLU A 21 6.16 6.03 6.31
C GLU A 21 7.45 6.25 5.50
N PHE A 22 7.95 5.19 4.84
CA PHE A 22 9.13 5.29 3.99
C PHE A 22 8.87 6.14 2.72
N ILE A 23 7.72 5.96 2.06
CA ILE A 23 7.28 6.80 0.95
C ILE A 23 7.18 8.27 1.40
N GLY A 24 6.52 8.53 2.53
CA GLY A 24 6.39 9.87 3.09
C GLY A 24 7.73 10.51 3.40
N LYS A 25 8.64 9.77 4.02
CA LYS A 25 10.01 10.25 4.30
C LYS A 25 10.75 10.57 3.00
N THR A 26 10.72 9.68 2.01
CA THR A 26 11.40 9.90 0.72
C THR A 26 10.91 11.17 0.04
N LEU A 27 9.59 11.41 -0.01
CA LEU A 27 9.03 12.63 -0.59
C LEU A 27 9.37 13.88 0.22
N THR A 28 9.42 13.78 1.55
CA THR A 28 9.87 14.88 2.42
C THR A 28 11.33 15.24 2.16
N ASP A 29 12.19 14.24 2.03
CA ASP A 29 13.63 14.44 1.69
C ASP A 29 13.79 15.07 0.29
N LEU A 30 12.80 14.89 -0.60
CA LEU A 30 12.71 15.53 -1.92
C LEU A 30 12.05 16.92 -1.90
N GLY A 31 11.73 17.46 -0.72
CA GLY A 31 11.22 18.83 -0.51
C GLY A 31 9.70 18.97 -0.57
N GLU A 32 8.93 17.87 -0.52
CA GLU A 32 7.48 17.93 -0.50
C GLU A 32 6.90 18.04 0.92
N SER A 33 5.74 18.69 1.06
CA SER A 33 4.96 18.70 2.30
C SER A 33 4.11 17.44 2.35
N ILE A 34 4.30 16.60 3.38
CA ILE A 34 3.69 15.27 3.47
C ILE A 34 2.92 15.10 4.77
N ALA A 35 1.74 14.50 4.69
CA ALA A 35 1.03 13.89 5.81
C ALA A 35 0.98 12.37 5.61
N VAL A 36 1.30 11.59 6.65
CA VAL A 36 1.17 10.12 6.63
C VAL A 36 0.15 9.72 7.69
N LEU A 37 -1.02 9.27 7.26
CA LEU A 37 -2.14 8.95 8.14
C LEU A 37 -2.81 7.63 7.74
N PRO A 38 -3.34 6.86 8.70
CA PRO A 38 -4.17 5.71 8.37
C PRO A 38 -5.52 6.17 7.78
N MET A 39 -6.11 5.36 6.90
CA MET A 39 -7.34 5.72 6.17
C MET A 39 -8.53 6.02 7.08
N ASN A 40 -8.61 5.35 8.23
CA ASN A 40 -9.69 5.55 9.22
C ASN A 40 -9.56 6.84 10.04
N GLU A 41 -8.51 7.62 9.84
CA GLU A 41 -8.32 8.95 10.47
C GLU A 41 -8.60 10.10 9.47
N ILE A 42 -9.06 9.78 8.26
CA ILE A 42 -9.29 10.76 7.19
C ILE A 42 -10.79 11.05 7.07
N ASP A 43 -11.18 12.26 7.44
CA ASP A 43 -12.57 12.72 7.31
C ASP A 43 -12.83 13.41 5.97
N ASN A 44 -11.84 14.12 5.41
CA ASN A 44 -11.95 14.82 4.14
C ASN A 44 -10.60 15.01 3.46
N LEU A 45 -10.61 15.28 2.16
CA LEU A 45 -9.40 15.42 1.35
C LEU A 45 -9.11 16.87 0.90
N SER A 46 -9.91 17.84 1.33
CA SER A 46 -9.86 19.23 0.83
C SER A 46 -8.53 19.95 1.04
N HIS A 47 -7.70 19.50 1.97
CA HIS A 47 -6.41 20.10 2.30
C HIS A 47 -5.24 19.48 1.54
N TYR A 48 -5.50 18.43 0.77
CA TYR A 48 -4.46 17.70 0.04
C TYR A 48 -4.53 18.01 -1.45
N ARG A 49 -3.35 18.16 -2.07
CA ARG A 49 -3.24 18.35 -3.52
C ARG A 49 -3.10 17.04 -4.29
N ALA A 50 -2.68 15.97 -3.62
CA ALA A 50 -2.50 14.64 -4.18
C ALA A 50 -2.62 13.59 -3.07
N VAL A 51 -2.97 12.36 -3.44
CA VAL A 51 -3.12 11.23 -2.52
C VAL A 51 -2.31 10.03 -3.02
N ILE A 52 -1.58 9.40 -2.11
CA ILE A 52 -0.93 8.10 -2.33
C ILE A 52 -1.62 7.12 -1.37
N ALA A 53 -2.44 6.23 -1.92
CA ALA A 53 -3.27 5.31 -1.15
C ALA A 53 -2.71 3.89 -1.19
N GLY A 54 -2.45 3.30 -0.04
CA GLY A 54 -1.88 1.95 0.08
C GLY A 54 -2.69 0.98 0.93
N SER A 55 -2.76 -0.27 0.53
CA SER A 55 -3.40 -1.31 1.32
C SER A 55 -2.58 -2.59 1.38
N ALA A 56 -2.66 -3.27 2.53
CA ALA A 56 -2.31 -4.67 2.59
C ALA A 56 -3.32 -5.49 1.77
N ILE A 57 -2.90 -6.66 1.31
CA ILE A 57 -3.74 -7.61 0.60
C ILE A 57 -4.14 -8.75 1.52
N GLN A 58 -5.42 -9.05 1.52
CA GLN A 58 -5.98 -10.23 2.17
C GLN A 58 -6.89 -10.98 1.17
N SER A 59 -6.60 -12.25 0.95
CA SER A 59 -7.35 -13.10 -0.01
C SER A 59 -7.49 -12.48 -1.42
N GLY A 60 -6.41 -11.86 -1.93
CA GLY A 60 -6.39 -11.24 -3.26
C GLY A 60 -7.18 -9.94 -3.39
N LYS A 61 -7.47 -9.28 -2.28
CA LYS A 61 -8.24 -8.02 -2.25
C LYS A 61 -7.57 -7.00 -1.34
N TRP A 62 -7.81 -5.74 -1.61
CA TRP A 62 -7.55 -4.66 -0.67
C TRP A 62 -8.36 -4.90 0.61
N LEU A 63 -7.85 -4.41 1.72
CA LEU A 63 -8.58 -4.47 2.98
C LEU A 63 -9.92 -3.72 2.85
N PRO A 64 -11.00 -4.20 3.53
CA PRO A 64 -12.33 -3.60 3.42
C PRO A 64 -12.34 -2.09 3.68
N GLU A 65 -11.67 -1.65 4.72
CA GLU A 65 -11.55 -0.24 5.09
C GLU A 65 -10.81 0.61 4.03
N ALA A 66 -9.87 0.02 3.29
CA ALA A 66 -9.21 0.72 2.19
C ALA A 66 -10.13 0.83 0.97
N SER A 67 -10.90 -0.20 0.69
CA SER A 67 -11.92 -0.16 -0.37
C SER A 67 -13.01 0.84 -0.04
N GLU A 68 -13.47 0.90 1.21
CA GLU A 68 -14.45 1.87 1.69
C GLU A 68 -13.94 3.30 1.57
N PHE A 69 -12.69 3.56 1.94
CA PHE A 69 -12.06 4.86 1.76
C PHE A 69 -12.11 5.34 0.30
N ILE A 70 -11.74 4.48 -0.66
CA ILE A 70 -11.78 4.82 -2.09
C ILE A 70 -13.21 5.13 -2.55
N ILE A 71 -14.19 4.34 -2.11
CA ILE A 71 -15.61 4.53 -2.47
C ILE A 71 -16.15 5.84 -1.89
N THR A 72 -15.89 6.09 -0.62
CA THR A 72 -16.37 7.26 0.11
C THR A 72 -15.82 8.55 -0.49
N HIS A 73 -14.54 8.59 -0.81
CA HIS A 73 -13.85 9.79 -1.30
C HIS A 73 -13.70 9.84 -2.83
N LYS A 74 -14.39 8.98 -3.59
CA LYS A 74 -14.23 8.90 -5.05
C LYS A 74 -14.37 10.23 -5.79
N ASN A 75 -15.28 11.09 -5.34
CA ASN A 75 -15.56 12.38 -5.99
C ASN A 75 -14.42 13.38 -5.80
N GLU A 76 -13.70 13.30 -4.69
CA GLU A 76 -12.54 14.12 -4.38
C GLU A 76 -11.29 13.55 -5.05
N LEU A 77 -11.09 12.24 -4.94
CA LEU A 77 -9.96 11.52 -5.53
C LEU A 77 -9.92 11.67 -7.07
N ASN A 78 -11.06 11.71 -7.74
CA ASN A 78 -11.13 11.92 -9.20
C ASN A 78 -10.83 13.37 -9.64
N LYS A 79 -10.60 14.29 -8.70
CA LYS A 79 -10.27 15.70 -8.99
C LYS A 79 -8.81 16.06 -8.73
N MET A 80 -8.00 15.11 -8.26
CA MET A 80 -6.61 15.31 -7.92
C MET A 80 -5.74 14.12 -8.38
N PRO A 81 -4.41 14.28 -8.50
CA PRO A 81 -3.52 13.16 -8.75
C PRO A 81 -3.61 12.11 -7.64
N VAL A 82 -3.85 10.86 -8.00
CA VAL A 82 -3.90 9.74 -7.06
C VAL A 82 -2.97 8.64 -7.54
N ALA A 83 -2.05 8.21 -6.70
CA ALA A 83 -1.32 6.96 -6.88
C ALA A 83 -1.84 5.89 -5.93
N ALA A 84 -1.75 4.64 -6.33
CA ALA A 84 -2.15 3.50 -5.51
C ALA A 84 -0.99 2.53 -5.31
N PHE A 85 -0.93 1.85 -4.18
CA PHE A 85 0.01 0.75 -4.01
C PHE A 85 -0.57 -0.37 -3.16
N LEU A 86 -0.08 -1.56 -3.35
CA LEU A 86 -0.38 -2.70 -2.50
C LEU A 86 0.88 -3.32 -1.91
N VAL A 87 0.71 -3.92 -0.75
CA VAL A 87 1.74 -4.68 -0.07
C VAL A 87 1.24 -6.11 0.16
N CYS A 88 1.94 -7.09 -0.39
CA CYS A 88 1.53 -8.49 -0.27
C CYS A 88 2.71 -9.44 -0.09
N MET A 89 2.44 -10.59 0.49
CA MET A 89 3.44 -11.67 0.65
C MET A 89 3.60 -12.52 -0.61
N THR A 90 2.63 -12.51 -1.54
CA THR A 90 2.70 -13.31 -2.77
C THR A 90 3.95 -12.99 -3.60
N LEU A 91 4.31 -11.70 -3.68
CA LEU A 91 5.55 -11.28 -4.37
C LEU A 91 6.83 -11.70 -3.64
N ALA A 92 6.75 -12.05 -2.35
CA ALA A 92 7.88 -12.56 -1.57
C ALA A 92 8.05 -14.08 -1.62
N MET A 93 7.13 -14.79 -2.28
CA MET A 93 7.23 -16.24 -2.49
C MET A 93 8.37 -16.59 -3.46
N PRO A 94 8.88 -17.84 -3.43
CA PRO A 94 9.74 -18.33 -4.50
C PRO A 94 9.07 -18.13 -5.86
N LYS A 95 9.79 -17.51 -6.80
CA LYS A 95 9.25 -17.10 -8.13
C LYS A 95 8.05 -16.15 -8.04
N GLY A 96 7.97 -15.32 -6.99
CA GLY A 96 6.89 -14.35 -6.75
C GLY A 96 6.65 -13.40 -7.93
N GLU A 97 7.69 -13.08 -8.70
CA GLU A 97 7.57 -12.25 -9.91
C GLU A 97 6.64 -12.85 -10.98
N ASN A 98 6.50 -14.18 -11.03
CA ASN A 98 5.55 -14.83 -11.95
C ASN A 98 4.08 -14.51 -11.62
N TYR A 99 3.81 -14.03 -10.41
CA TYR A 99 2.47 -13.62 -9.97
C TYR A 99 2.22 -12.12 -10.11
N ARG A 100 3.16 -11.35 -10.66
CA ARG A 100 3.09 -9.89 -10.70
C ARG A 100 1.85 -9.39 -11.45
N GLU A 101 1.48 -10.02 -12.55
CA GLU A 101 0.27 -9.71 -13.31
C GLU A 101 -1.00 -10.01 -12.49
N THR A 102 -1.08 -11.19 -11.87
CA THR A 102 -2.17 -11.54 -10.96
C THR A 102 -2.27 -10.57 -9.79
N VAL A 103 -1.14 -10.21 -9.18
CA VAL A 103 -1.09 -9.23 -8.07
C VAL A 103 -1.55 -7.85 -8.55
N SER A 104 -1.19 -7.44 -9.76
CA SER A 104 -1.65 -6.18 -10.34
C SER A 104 -3.17 -6.16 -10.55
N SER A 105 -3.78 -7.27 -10.94
CA SER A 105 -5.24 -7.37 -11.14
C SER A 105 -6.05 -7.21 -9.85
N TRP A 106 -5.44 -7.40 -8.68
CA TRP A 106 -6.11 -7.14 -7.40
C TRP A 106 -6.42 -5.65 -7.16
N LEU A 107 -5.82 -4.76 -7.97
CA LEU A 107 -6.14 -3.32 -8.00
C LEU A 107 -7.26 -2.96 -8.98
N ASP A 108 -7.79 -3.89 -9.77
CA ASP A 108 -8.82 -3.58 -10.75
C ASP A 108 -10.10 -3.00 -10.15
N PRO A 109 -10.56 -3.45 -8.95
CA PRO A 109 -11.68 -2.78 -8.27
C PRO A 109 -11.38 -1.30 -7.92
N VAL A 110 -10.15 -0.98 -7.57
CA VAL A 110 -9.72 0.41 -7.30
C VAL A 110 -9.65 1.20 -8.60
N ARG A 111 -9.06 0.62 -9.66
CA ARG A 111 -8.96 1.23 -10.99
C ARG A 111 -10.32 1.51 -11.63
N SER A 112 -11.34 0.74 -11.28
CA SER A 112 -12.71 0.97 -11.77
C SER A 112 -13.41 2.16 -11.12
N ILE A 113 -12.91 2.64 -9.98
CA ILE A 113 -13.51 3.75 -9.21
C ILE A 113 -12.70 5.04 -9.40
N ILE A 114 -11.38 4.94 -9.39
CA ILE A 114 -10.43 6.02 -9.61
C ILE A 114 -9.42 5.61 -10.68
N SER A 115 -8.81 6.58 -11.35
CA SER A 115 -7.76 6.32 -12.35
C SER A 115 -6.40 6.68 -11.75
N PRO A 116 -5.71 5.73 -11.07
CA PRO A 116 -4.40 6.03 -10.48
C PRO A 116 -3.41 6.43 -11.56
N ILE A 117 -2.64 7.48 -11.30
CA ILE A 117 -1.57 7.95 -12.19
C ILE A 117 -0.39 6.97 -12.21
N ASP A 118 -0.22 6.20 -11.14
CA ASP A 118 0.79 5.15 -11.04
C ASP A 118 0.38 4.10 -9.99
N VAL A 119 0.96 2.90 -10.08
CA VAL A 119 0.66 1.77 -9.22
C VAL A 119 1.94 1.09 -8.72
N GLY A 120 2.13 1.07 -7.40
CA GLY A 120 3.20 0.34 -6.72
C GLY A 120 2.77 -1.07 -6.29
N LEU A 121 3.59 -2.09 -6.60
CA LEU A 121 3.38 -3.48 -6.19
C LEU A 121 4.58 -3.92 -5.33
N PHE A 122 4.38 -4.02 -4.01
CA PHE A 122 5.47 -4.21 -3.07
C PHE A 122 5.37 -5.52 -2.29
N LYS A 123 6.52 -6.12 -2.04
CA LYS A 123 6.68 -7.23 -1.10
C LYS A 123 6.39 -6.75 0.32
N GLY A 124 5.80 -7.62 1.13
CA GLY A 124 5.49 -7.32 2.52
C GLY A 124 6.49 -7.90 3.52
N ALA A 125 6.12 -7.80 4.78
CA ALA A 125 6.79 -8.49 5.89
C ALA A 125 5.82 -9.44 6.55
N LEU A 126 6.29 -10.63 6.93
CA LEU A 126 5.54 -11.62 7.67
C LEU A 126 6.09 -11.73 9.09
N ASP A 127 5.33 -11.24 10.05
CA ASP A 127 5.57 -11.41 11.48
C ASP A 127 4.33 -12.07 12.10
N ILE A 128 4.42 -13.38 12.30
CA ILE A 128 3.30 -14.19 12.80
C ILE A 128 2.89 -13.74 14.21
N LYS A 129 3.81 -13.17 15.00
CA LYS A 129 3.52 -12.71 16.36
C LYS A 129 2.58 -11.50 16.38
N LYS A 130 2.59 -10.68 15.33
CA LYS A 130 1.74 -9.48 15.18
C LYS A 130 0.33 -9.78 14.69
N MET A 131 0.03 -11.03 14.32
CA MET A 131 -1.31 -11.41 13.89
C MET A 131 -2.25 -11.48 15.10
N SER A 132 -3.43 -10.88 14.99
CA SER A 132 -4.43 -10.85 16.06
C SER A 132 -5.17 -12.20 16.23
N SER A 133 -5.44 -12.88 15.11
CA SER A 133 -6.20 -14.15 15.09
C SER A 133 -5.31 -15.35 15.39
N PHE A 134 -5.72 -16.17 16.37
CA PHE A 134 -5.05 -17.46 16.66
C PHE A 134 -5.10 -18.41 15.46
N GLY A 135 -6.25 -18.48 14.77
CA GLY A 135 -6.42 -19.32 13.58
C GLY A 135 -5.48 -18.91 12.44
N ASP A 136 -5.31 -17.60 12.21
CA ASP A 136 -4.37 -17.11 11.23
C ASP A 136 -2.91 -17.42 11.64
N ARG A 137 -2.57 -17.25 12.91
CA ARG A 137 -1.22 -17.63 13.41
C ARG A 137 -0.91 -19.10 13.15
N LEU A 138 -1.86 -20.00 13.41
CA LEU A 138 -1.67 -21.44 13.18
C LEU A 138 -1.54 -21.72 11.68
N LYS A 139 -2.42 -21.14 10.85
CA LYS A 139 -2.39 -21.29 9.40
C LYS A 139 -1.06 -20.85 8.80
N PHE A 140 -0.57 -19.66 9.21
CA PHE A 140 0.69 -19.13 8.70
C PHE A 140 1.91 -19.91 9.22
N ARG A 141 1.89 -20.39 10.48
CA ARG A 141 2.94 -21.29 10.99
C ARG A 141 3.05 -22.58 10.19
N LEU A 142 1.92 -23.20 9.85
CA LEU A 142 1.90 -24.38 8.99
C LEU A 142 2.43 -24.04 7.59
N SER A 143 2.01 -22.93 7.02
CA SER A 143 2.49 -22.48 5.71
C SER A 143 3.99 -22.22 5.68
N VAL A 144 4.57 -21.67 6.74
CA VAL A 144 6.02 -21.50 6.91
C VAL A 144 6.71 -22.85 7.04
N LEU A 145 6.15 -23.76 7.83
CA LEU A 145 6.70 -25.12 8.01
C LEU A 145 6.75 -25.90 6.68
N PHE A 146 5.74 -25.74 5.84
CA PHE A 146 5.69 -26.36 4.50
C PHE A 146 6.43 -25.55 3.42
N GLY A 147 7.15 -24.47 3.79
CA GLY A 147 7.98 -23.69 2.86
C GLY A 147 7.20 -22.82 1.87
N VAL A 148 5.89 -22.64 2.08
CA VAL A 148 5.06 -21.76 1.24
C VAL A 148 5.38 -20.29 1.51
N TRP A 149 5.56 -19.92 2.77
CA TRP A 149 5.92 -18.58 3.22
C TRP A 149 7.23 -18.63 4.01
N LYS A 150 7.98 -17.56 3.93
CA LYS A 150 9.16 -17.34 4.79
C LYS A 150 8.87 -16.18 5.74
N GLU A 151 9.02 -16.41 7.05
CA GLU A 151 8.88 -15.35 8.04
C GLU A 151 10.05 -14.35 7.91
N GLY A 152 9.77 -13.08 8.07
CA GLY A 152 10.76 -12.02 8.01
C GLY A 152 10.29 -10.79 7.22
N ASP A 153 11.18 -9.83 7.09
CA ASP A 153 10.99 -8.64 6.27
C ASP A 153 11.51 -8.88 4.85
N HIS A 154 10.59 -8.84 3.89
CA HIS A 154 10.88 -9.04 2.47
C HIS A 154 10.70 -7.75 1.66
N ARG A 155 10.41 -6.62 2.31
CA ARG A 155 10.23 -5.33 1.64
C ARG A 155 11.52 -4.93 0.93
N ASP A 156 11.38 -4.59 -0.33
CA ASP A 156 12.48 -4.07 -1.15
C ASP A 156 12.47 -2.55 -1.10
N TRP A 157 13.22 -2.00 -0.15
CA TRP A 157 13.29 -0.57 0.10
C TRP A 157 13.84 0.23 -1.09
N ASN A 158 14.72 -0.36 -1.89
CA ASN A 158 15.25 0.29 -3.09
C ASN A 158 14.14 0.41 -4.15
N SER A 159 13.40 -0.67 -4.41
CA SER A 159 12.26 -0.62 -5.34
C SER A 159 11.19 0.39 -4.90
N ILE A 160 10.91 0.48 -3.58
CA ILE A 160 9.95 1.45 -3.04
C ILE A 160 10.48 2.88 -3.21
N HIS A 161 11.76 3.10 -2.94
CA HIS A 161 12.42 4.39 -3.14
C HIS A 161 12.35 4.84 -4.59
N ASP A 162 12.77 3.98 -5.53
CA ASP A 162 12.82 4.30 -6.96
C ASP A 162 11.41 4.60 -7.51
N TRP A 163 10.42 3.80 -7.12
CA TRP A 163 9.02 4.08 -7.45
C TRP A 163 8.58 5.44 -6.92
N THR A 164 8.91 5.76 -5.67
CA THR A 164 8.53 7.03 -5.03
C THR A 164 9.18 8.23 -5.71
N VAL A 165 10.45 8.14 -6.06
CA VAL A 165 11.18 9.20 -6.77
C VAL A 165 10.57 9.44 -8.15
N ASN A 166 10.27 8.38 -8.90
CA ASN A 166 9.64 8.48 -10.21
C ASN A 166 8.22 9.07 -10.11
N LEU A 167 7.45 8.65 -9.10
CA LEU A 167 6.10 9.14 -8.87
C LEU A 167 6.04 10.66 -8.64
N LYS A 168 7.05 11.24 -7.97
CA LYS A 168 7.07 12.67 -7.64
C LYS A 168 6.75 13.57 -8.83
N SER A 169 7.31 13.26 -10.00
CA SER A 169 7.11 14.09 -11.21
C SER A 169 5.67 14.07 -11.73
N HIS A 170 4.84 13.16 -11.28
CA HIS A 170 3.44 13.00 -11.68
C HIS A 170 2.44 13.55 -10.62
N LEU A 171 2.94 13.99 -9.46
CA LEU A 171 2.13 14.51 -8.36
C LEU A 171 1.96 16.04 -8.38
N ASP A 172 2.57 16.71 -9.34
CA ASP A 172 2.52 18.18 -9.52
C ASP A 172 1.30 18.65 -10.33
#